data_92ff62adfdabd05c19f83885d1cbc3ab
#
_entry.id   92ff62adfdabd05c19f83885d1cbc3ab
#
_cell.length_a   1.000
_cell.length_b   1.000
_cell.length_c   1.000
_cell.angle_alpha   90.00
_cell.angle_beta   90.00
_cell.angle_gamma   90.00
#
_symmetry.space_group_name_H-M   'P 1'
#
loop_
_entity.id
_entity.type
_entity.pdbx_description
1 polymer ?
#
loop_
_entity_poly.entity_id
_entity_poly.type
_entity_poly.pdbx_seq_one_letter_code
_entity_poly.pdbx_strand_id
1 'polypeptide(L)'
;MCIRDRQRAETLSGGQQQRVAICRALMQNPKMILADEPIASLDPMNARMVMESLRKIHDEKNLTVISNLHTLDTAKTYCDRIIGMKDGAIVFDDLPEKLSDKLAREIYGAEADEAFEPQVTSTELKTKKKINGDVEKEFATA
;
A
#
# COMPACT_ATOMS: atom_id res chain seq x y z
N MET A 1 20.20 20.48 7.57
CA MET A 1 20.15 19.73 8.85
C MET A 1 18.70 19.60 9.25
N CYS A 2 18.20 18.39 9.34
CA CYS A 2 16.79 18.13 9.62
C CYS A 2 16.54 18.29 11.13
N ILE A 3 15.54 19.08 11.56
CA ILE A 3 15.23 19.29 12.99
C ILE A 3 14.91 17.95 13.70
N ARG A 4 14.62 16.89 12.97
CA ARG A 4 14.19 15.58 13.47
C ARG A 4 15.27 14.51 13.50
N ASP A 5 16.50 14.80 13.08
CA ASP A 5 17.60 13.82 13.01
C ASP A 5 18.04 13.30 14.38
N ARG A 6 17.68 14.00 15.45
CA ARG A 6 17.99 13.64 16.85
C ARG A 6 16.77 13.28 17.69
N GLN A 7 15.56 13.23 17.08
CA GLN A 7 14.37 12.80 17.81
C GLN A 7 14.37 11.28 17.99
N ARG A 8 13.94 10.84 19.17
CA ARG A 8 13.70 9.42 19.43
C ARG A 8 12.51 8.94 18.59
N ALA A 9 12.61 7.76 17.99
CA ALA A 9 11.56 7.23 17.11
C ALA A 9 10.20 7.13 17.81
N GLU A 10 10.17 6.84 19.10
CA GLU A 10 8.95 6.76 19.92
C GLU A 10 8.19 8.10 20.06
N THR A 11 8.85 9.23 19.80
CA THR A 11 8.23 10.58 19.88
C THR A 11 7.73 11.08 18.52
N LEU A 12 7.87 10.28 17.47
CA LEU A 12 7.40 10.59 16.14
C LEU A 12 5.90 10.28 16.00
N SER A 13 5.21 10.92 15.04
CA SER A 13 3.84 10.52 14.69
C SER A 13 3.78 9.10 14.15
N GLY A 14 2.62 8.44 14.25
CA GLY A 14 2.44 7.06 13.78
C GLY A 14 2.93 6.84 12.35
N GLY A 15 2.54 7.72 11.40
CA GLY A 15 3.00 7.63 10.01
C GLY A 15 4.51 7.85 9.86
N GLN A 16 5.13 8.66 10.72
CA GLN A 16 6.59 8.83 10.74
C GLN A 16 7.27 7.58 11.30
N GLN A 17 6.71 6.96 12.33
CA GLN A 17 7.21 5.69 12.90
C GLN A 17 7.16 4.59 11.87
N GLN A 18 6.07 4.47 11.11
CA GLN A 18 5.96 3.49 10.02
C GLN A 18 7.03 3.69 8.94
N ARG A 19 7.28 4.93 8.52
CA ARG A 19 8.37 5.19 7.56
C ARG A 19 9.75 4.87 8.12
N VAL A 20 9.99 5.09 9.41
CA VAL A 20 11.24 4.65 10.07
C VAL A 20 11.34 3.12 10.09
N ALA A 21 10.24 2.41 10.35
CA ALA A 21 10.20 0.95 10.31
C ALA A 21 10.54 0.42 8.91
N ILE A 22 9.97 1.01 7.86
CA ILE A 22 10.29 0.70 6.46
C ILE A 22 11.78 0.93 6.18
N CYS A 23 12.34 2.08 6.58
CA CYS A 23 13.77 2.36 6.42
C CYS A 23 14.65 1.33 7.13
N ARG A 24 14.29 0.93 8.35
CA ARG A 24 15.00 -0.12 9.09
C ARG A 24 14.97 -1.46 8.37
N ALA A 25 13.82 -1.85 7.81
CA ALA A 25 13.70 -3.07 7.03
C ALA A 25 14.60 -3.02 5.78
N LEU A 26 14.60 -1.91 5.06
CA LEU A 26 15.44 -1.72 3.87
C LEU A 26 16.95 -1.78 4.16
N MET A 27 17.39 -1.31 5.33
CA MET A 27 18.80 -1.37 5.75
C MET A 27 19.33 -2.81 5.87
N GLN A 28 18.45 -3.79 6.00
CA GLN A 28 18.82 -5.21 6.07
C GLN A 28 19.00 -5.85 4.68
N ASN A 29 18.85 -5.08 3.61
CA ASN A 29 18.95 -5.57 2.23
C ASN A 29 17.99 -6.76 1.96
N PRO A 30 16.69 -6.62 2.27
CA PRO A 30 15.74 -7.72 2.22
C PRO A 30 15.47 -8.14 0.78
N LYS A 31 15.09 -9.41 0.58
CA LYS A 31 14.55 -9.90 -0.69
C LYS A 31 13.04 -9.70 -0.80
N MET A 32 12.37 -9.54 0.35
CA MET A 32 10.93 -9.38 0.47
C MET A 32 10.62 -8.56 1.73
N ILE A 33 9.55 -7.77 1.69
CA ILE A 33 9.01 -7.03 2.83
C ILE A 33 7.64 -7.61 3.16
N LEU A 34 7.45 -7.96 4.44
CA LEU A 34 6.16 -8.32 5.00
C LEU A 34 5.66 -7.13 5.82
N ALA A 35 4.55 -6.54 5.41
CA ALA A 35 3.95 -5.38 6.05
C ALA A 35 2.60 -5.79 6.63
N ASP A 36 2.57 -6.04 7.92
CA ASP A 36 1.36 -6.38 8.65
C ASP A 36 0.64 -5.09 9.06
N GLU A 37 -0.56 -4.87 8.54
CA GLU A 37 -1.38 -3.68 8.77
C GLU A 37 -0.61 -2.34 8.71
N PRO A 38 0.13 -2.06 7.63
CA PRO A 38 1.07 -0.95 7.59
C PRO A 38 0.42 0.44 7.73
N ILE A 39 -0.89 0.52 7.61
CA ILE A 39 -1.67 1.76 7.66
C ILE A 39 -2.69 1.79 8.80
N ALA A 40 -2.73 0.77 9.67
CA ALA A 40 -3.65 0.73 10.79
C ALA A 40 -3.49 1.97 11.69
N SER A 41 -4.60 2.54 12.10
CA SER A 41 -4.66 3.71 12.99
C SER A 41 -3.96 4.97 12.47
N LEU A 42 -3.68 5.06 11.18
CA LEU A 42 -3.14 6.26 10.55
C LEU A 42 -4.27 7.12 9.96
N ASP A 43 -4.08 8.44 10.01
CA ASP A 43 -4.93 9.34 9.24
C ASP A 43 -4.76 9.09 7.72
N PRO A 44 -5.73 9.45 6.88
CA PRO A 44 -5.72 9.15 5.45
C PRO A 44 -4.47 9.65 4.71
N MET A 45 -3.95 10.82 5.08
CA MET A 45 -2.76 11.37 4.44
C MET A 45 -1.51 10.54 4.76
N ASN A 46 -1.31 10.17 6.03
CA ASN A 46 -0.18 9.34 6.43
C ASN A 46 -0.31 7.90 5.90
N ALA A 47 -1.52 7.33 5.88
CA ALA A 47 -1.79 6.03 5.28
C ALA A 47 -1.38 6.01 3.79
N ARG A 48 -1.80 7.02 3.03
CA ARG A 48 -1.40 7.20 1.64
C ARG A 48 0.11 7.27 1.46
N MET A 49 0.80 8.10 2.26
CA MET A 49 2.26 8.24 2.18
C MET A 49 3.01 6.93 2.46
N VAL A 50 2.50 6.10 3.37
CA VAL A 50 3.08 4.77 3.68
C VAL A 50 2.89 3.84 2.49
N MET A 51 1.66 3.74 1.94
CA MET A 51 1.38 2.87 0.78
C MET A 51 2.16 3.31 -0.47
N GLU A 52 2.23 4.60 -0.76
CA GLU A 52 3.06 5.13 -1.86
C GLU A 52 4.54 4.81 -1.67
N SER A 53 5.04 4.85 -0.43
CA SER A 53 6.43 4.48 -0.12
C SER A 53 6.69 3.00 -0.38
N LEU A 54 5.78 2.11 0.04
CA LEU A 54 5.88 0.67 -0.22
C LEU A 54 5.81 0.37 -1.73
N ARG A 55 4.88 1.02 -2.44
CA ARG A 55 4.76 0.89 -3.90
C ARG A 55 6.04 1.34 -4.61
N LYS A 56 6.57 2.49 -4.25
CA LYS A 56 7.82 3.02 -4.80
C LYS A 56 9.01 2.06 -4.57
N ILE A 57 9.09 1.47 -3.38
CA ILE A 57 10.13 0.48 -3.06
C ILE A 57 10.00 -0.75 -3.97
N HIS A 58 8.78 -1.25 -4.18
CA HIS A 58 8.52 -2.34 -5.11
C HIS A 58 9.00 -1.98 -6.53
N ASP A 59 8.56 -0.85 -7.05
CA ASP A 59 8.83 -0.42 -8.43
C ASP A 59 10.33 -0.15 -8.67
N GLU A 60 11.00 0.55 -7.76
CA GLU A 60 12.40 0.96 -7.93
C GLU A 60 13.43 -0.14 -7.60
N LYS A 61 13.11 -1.00 -6.65
CA LYS A 61 14.06 -2.04 -6.16
C LYS A 61 13.69 -3.45 -6.61
N ASN A 62 12.56 -3.61 -7.30
CA ASN A 62 12.02 -4.92 -7.68
C ASN A 62 11.88 -5.86 -6.47
N LEU A 63 11.51 -5.31 -5.32
CA LEU A 63 11.29 -6.06 -4.09
C LEU A 63 9.84 -6.54 -4.02
N THR A 64 9.65 -7.79 -3.66
CA THR A 64 8.31 -8.28 -3.33
C THR A 64 7.84 -7.65 -2.02
N VAL A 65 6.65 -7.04 -2.04
CA VAL A 65 5.99 -6.50 -0.86
C VAL A 65 4.68 -7.25 -0.66
N ILE A 66 4.53 -7.88 0.50
CA ILE A 66 3.28 -8.53 0.91
C ILE A 66 2.70 -7.72 2.06
N SER A 67 1.48 -7.22 1.86
CA SER A 67 0.78 -6.41 2.87
C SER A 67 -0.52 -7.07 3.28
N ASN A 68 -0.76 -7.18 4.59
CA ASN A 68 -2.08 -7.46 5.12
C ASN A 68 -2.88 -6.16 5.20
N LEU A 69 -4.02 -6.11 4.53
CA LEU A 69 -4.86 -4.92 4.41
C LEU A 69 -6.32 -5.26 4.70
N HIS A 70 -7.00 -4.39 5.45
CA HIS A 70 -8.41 -4.57 5.78
C HIS A 70 -9.36 -3.87 4.80
N THR A 71 -8.87 -2.94 3.98
CA THR A 71 -9.69 -2.18 3.05
C THR A 71 -9.47 -2.62 1.62
N LEU A 72 -10.55 -3.01 0.97
CA LEU A 72 -10.55 -3.48 -0.41
C LEU A 72 -10.07 -2.42 -1.39
N ASP A 73 -10.45 -1.17 -1.16
CA ASP A 73 -10.09 -0.04 -2.01
C ASP A 73 -8.58 0.20 -2.03
N THR A 74 -7.93 0.15 -0.85
CA THR A 74 -6.47 0.22 -0.75
C THR A 74 -5.80 -0.95 -1.46
N ALA A 75 -6.29 -2.18 -1.26
CA ALA A 75 -5.75 -3.36 -1.93
C ALA A 75 -5.88 -3.26 -3.45
N LYS A 76 -7.04 -2.84 -3.97
CA LYS A 76 -7.25 -2.64 -5.43
C LYS A 76 -6.38 -1.53 -6.01
N THR A 77 -6.05 -0.51 -5.20
CA THR A 77 -5.29 0.65 -5.66
C THR A 77 -3.78 0.39 -5.73
N TYR A 78 -3.23 -0.30 -4.74
CA TYR A 78 -1.78 -0.40 -4.55
C TYR A 78 -1.19 -1.77 -4.87
N CYS A 79 -2.00 -2.84 -4.91
CA CYS A 79 -1.49 -4.20 -5.13
C CYS A 79 -1.62 -4.63 -6.59
N ASP A 80 -0.67 -5.43 -7.08
CA ASP A 80 -0.72 -6.06 -8.40
C ASP A 80 -1.43 -7.42 -8.37
N ARG A 81 -1.50 -8.05 -7.19
CA ARG A 81 -2.15 -9.34 -6.94
C ARG A 81 -2.81 -9.30 -5.57
N ILE A 82 -4.01 -9.86 -5.47
CA ILE A 82 -4.74 -9.98 -4.22
C ILE A 82 -4.93 -11.45 -3.90
N ILE A 83 -4.65 -11.81 -2.64
CA ILE A 83 -4.94 -13.11 -2.08
C ILE A 83 -6.03 -12.91 -1.02
N GLY A 84 -7.20 -13.45 -1.25
CA GLY A 84 -8.31 -13.46 -0.28
C GLY A 84 -8.32 -14.75 0.51
N MET A 85 -8.36 -14.63 1.83
CA MET A 85 -8.40 -15.77 2.75
C MET A 85 -9.70 -15.75 3.55
N LYS A 86 -10.28 -16.94 3.75
CA LYS A 86 -11.44 -17.15 4.59
C LYS A 86 -11.33 -18.49 5.29
N ASP A 87 -11.61 -18.55 6.58
CA ASP A 87 -11.58 -19.77 7.39
C ASP A 87 -10.28 -20.59 7.23
N GLY A 88 -9.14 -19.89 7.09
CA GLY A 88 -7.82 -20.51 6.91
C GLY A 88 -7.54 -21.03 5.50
N ALA A 89 -8.45 -20.85 4.55
CA ALA A 89 -8.27 -21.27 3.15
C ALA A 89 -8.13 -20.07 2.21
N ILE A 90 -7.36 -20.23 1.14
CA ILE A 90 -7.31 -19.26 0.05
C ILE A 90 -8.56 -19.45 -0.80
N VAL A 91 -9.40 -18.41 -0.88
CA VAL A 91 -10.64 -18.41 -1.66
C VAL A 91 -10.56 -17.50 -2.90
N PHE A 92 -9.55 -16.65 -2.96
CA PHE A 92 -9.25 -15.81 -4.12
C PHE A 92 -7.74 -15.64 -4.26
N ASP A 93 -7.23 -15.69 -5.48
CA ASP A 93 -5.84 -15.46 -5.80
C ASP A 93 -5.71 -15.03 -7.27
N ASP A 94 -5.80 -13.72 -7.52
CA ASP A 94 -5.73 -13.17 -8.88
C ASP A 94 -5.46 -11.64 -8.86
N LEU A 95 -5.57 -11.03 -10.05
CA LEU A 95 -5.45 -9.57 -10.25
C LEU A 95 -6.60 -8.83 -9.54
N PRO A 96 -6.35 -7.60 -9.06
CA PRO A 96 -7.35 -6.79 -8.38
C PRO A 96 -8.65 -6.56 -9.15
N GLU A 97 -8.56 -6.45 -10.48
CA GLU A 97 -9.71 -6.21 -11.36
C GLU A 97 -10.68 -7.39 -11.41
N LYS A 98 -10.21 -8.60 -11.10
CA LYS A 98 -11.04 -9.81 -11.09
C LYS A 98 -11.78 -10.01 -9.78
N LEU A 99 -11.43 -9.28 -8.74
CA LEU A 99 -12.13 -9.34 -7.46
C LEU A 99 -13.44 -8.58 -7.54
N SER A 100 -14.53 -9.30 -7.78
CA SER A 100 -15.88 -8.73 -7.81
C SER A 100 -16.34 -8.34 -6.41
N ASP A 101 -17.24 -7.35 -6.31
CA ASP A 101 -17.80 -6.91 -5.04
C ASP A 101 -18.59 -8.03 -4.34
N LYS A 102 -19.21 -8.94 -5.11
CA LYS A 102 -19.89 -10.11 -4.55
C LYS A 102 -18.91 -11.05 -3.85
N LEU A 103 -17.79 -11.36 -4.49
CA LEU A 103 -16.77 -12.23 -3.92
C LEU A 103 -16.08 -11.58 -2.72
N ALA A 104 -15.81 -10.27 -2.82
CA ALA A 104 -15.27 -9.51 -1.69
C ALA A 104 -16.20 -9.56 -0.47
N ARG A 105 -17.52 -9.35 -0.64
CA ARG A 105 -18.51 -9.50 0.44
C ARG A 105 -18.54 -10.90 1.02
N GLU A 106 -18.33 -11.92 0.21
CA GLU A 106 -18.25 -13.30 0.67
C GLU A 106 -16.99 -13.56 1.53
N ILE A 107 -15.85 -12.96 1.16
CA ILE A 107 -14.58 -13.06 1.89
C ILE A 107 -14.68 -12.35 3.24
N TYR A 108 -15.13 -11.09 3.24
CA TYR A 108 -15.23 -10.26 4.44
C TYR A 108 -16.40 -10.63 5.35
N GLY A 109 -17.44 -11.28 4.82
CA GLY A 109 -18.61 -11.70 5.61
C GLY A 109 -19.30 -10.52 6.28
N ALA A 110 -19.45 -10.57 7.62
CA ALA A 110 -20.13 -9.53 8.41
C ALA A 110 -19.37 -8.18 8.43
N GLU A 111 -18.07 -8.19 8.19
CA GLU A 111 -17.21 -7.00 8.15
C GLU A 111 -17.17 -6.34 6.75
N ALA A 112 -17.97 -6.86 5.81
CA ALA A 112 -17.94 -6.38 4.43
C ALA A 112 -18.21 -4.88 4.30
N ASP A 113 -19.13 -4.32 5.10
CA ASP A 113 -19.48 -2.90 4.98
C ASP A 113 -18.32 -1.99 5.38
N GLU A 114 -17.52 -2.34 6.40
CA GLU A 114 -16.31 -1.62 6.78
C GLU A 114 -15.21 -1.72 5.71
N ALA A 115 -15.06 -2.89 5.08
CA ALA A 115 -14.08 -3.13 4.02
C ALA A 115 -14.38 -2.34 2.73
N PHE A 116 -15.65 -1.97 2.52
CA PHE A 116 -16.11 -1.18 1.38
C PHE A 116 -16.17 0.33 1.65
N GLU A 117 -15.95 0.78 2.88
CA GLU A 117 -15.87 2.21 3.15
C GLU A 117 -14.73 2.86 2.36
N PRO A 118 -15.03 3.88 1.52
CA PRO A 118 -13.99 4.54 0.73
C PRO A 118 -13.07 5.30 1.68
N GLN A 119 -11.88 4.80 1.88
CA GLN A 119 -10.85 5.62 2.49
C GLN A 119 -10.41 6.68 1.47
N VAL A 120 -10.28 7.93 1.92
CA VAL A 120 -9.96 9.14 1.12
C VAL A 120 -8.66 9.00 0.26
N THR A 121 -8.00 7.86 0.36
CA THR A 121 -6.73 7.56 -0.34
C THR A 121 -6.90 7.25 -1.83
N SER A 122 -8.10 6.90 -2.30
CA SER A 122 -8.29 6.26 -3.62
C SER A 122 -8.77 7.16 -4.74
N THR A 123 -9.32 8.34 -4.43
CA THR A 123 -10.07 9.13 -5.43
C THR A 123 -9.18 9.81 -6.47
N GLU A 124 -7.88 10.00 -6.22
CA GLU A 124 -6.99 10.73 -7.14
C GLU A 124 -6.04 9.87 -8.00
N LEU A 125 -5.90 8.58 -7.70
CA LEU A 125 -4.91 7.72 -8.38
C LEU A 125 -5.40 7.05 -9.66
N LYS A 126 -6.70 7.10 -9.97
CA LYS A 126 -7.23 6.55 -11.24
C LYS A 126 -6.66 7.21 -12.49
N THR A 127 -6.02 8.37 -12.36
CA THR A 127 -5.46 9.13 -13.48
C THR A 127 -4.02 8.74 -13.83
N LYS A 128 -3.28 8.04 -12.97
CA LYS A 128 -1.84 7.75 -13.20
C LYS A 128 -1.53 6.41 -13.85
N LYS A 129 -2.49 5.49 -13.99
CA LYS A 129 -2.26 4.21 -14.72
C LYS A 129 -2.09 4.37 -16.24
N LYS A 130 -2.22 5.62 -16.78
CA LYS A 130 -2.06 5.92 -18.22
C LYS A 130 -0.77 6.64 -18.61
N ILE A 131 0.15 6.91 -17.69
CA ILE A 131 1.31 7.79 -17.96
C ILE A 131 2.65 7.02 -18.17
N ASN A 132 2.66 5.70 -18.19
CA ASN A 132 3.89 4.96 -18.49
C ASN A 132 4.22 4.84 -19.99
N GLY A 133 3.59 5.63 -20.85
CA GLY A 133 3.84 5.64 -22.29
C GLY A 133 4.47 6.91 -22.87
N ASP A 134 4.44 8.06 -22.15
CA ASP A 134 4.72 9.35 -22.81
C ASP A 134 5.77 10.25 -22.13
N VAL A 135 6.53 9.77 -21.15
CA VAL A 135 7.48 10.61 -20.40
C VAL A 135 8.90 10.68 -21.01
N GLU A 136 9.16 9.97 -22.12
CA GLU A 136 10.49 10.03 -22.77
C GLU A 136 10.69 11.20 -23.74
N LYS A 137 9.73 12.12 -23.90
CA LYS A 137 9.86 13.20 -24.92
C LYS A 137 10.07 14.62 -24.42
N GLU A 138 10.07 14.87 -23.11
CA GLU A 138 10.17 16.28 -22.62
C GLU A 138 11.53 16.68 -22.02
N PHE A 139 12.52 15.81 -21.96
CA PHE A 139 13.87 16.16 -21.45
C PHE A 139 14.95 16.27 -22.52
N ALA A 140 14.58 16.40 -23.79
CA ALA A 140 15.54 16.47 -24.90
C ALA A 140 15.73 17.88 -25.48
N THR A 141 15.17 18.94 -24.85
CA THR A 141 15.39 20.33 -25.29
C THR A 141 15.38 21.31 -24.11
N ALA A 142 16.50 21.42 -23.42
CA ALA A 142 16.96 22.63 -22.73
C ALA A 142 18.45 22.47 -22.39
#